data_88652f874095db7137bf60dd0d1c9b5a
#
_entry.id   88652f874095db7137bf60dd0d1c9b5a
#
_cell.length_a   1.000
_cell.length_b   1.000
_cell.length_c   1.000
_cell.angle_alpha   90.00
_cell.angle_beta   90.00
_cell.angle_gamma   90.00
#
_symmetry.space_group_name_H-M   'P 1'
#
loop_
_entity.id
_entity.type
_entity.pdbx_description
1 polymer ?
#
loop_
_entity_poly.entity_id
_entity_poly.type
_entity_poly.pdbx_seq_one_letter_code
_entity_poly.pdbx_strand_id
1 'polypeptide(L)'
;MQSFSQIINTAPYILTVDELKQWTTTGPTASTDLIATVNLAPRFTNTATQFNPALTNDMQIAYLPDGMNNFGNYFGEQSQFNLYNFTHWAYLDKLVWFGGTASQTIQLPSSPWTNAAHKNGVKVFGNVFFAPTAFGGATATLTNFLEQDIDGHFVVIPRMIAMMQYYNFDGWFINQETATNATTAVLMHDFVRDLTEQTEALGKEVMWYDAMRLNGAVGWQNRLNAVNSPFVQDDQNLDGSFETRVSSSIFINFFWSSNAFPTASRTRANLIGRSQFDVFTGADIWPGRNQGNFETNGNAFMTNLHENATTPFTSLGLFAPNCVFNNSTYTNFNNDPTDYATFYNAENHLFSGDDNNPAL
;
A
#
# COMPACT_ATOMS: atom_id res chain seq x y z
N MET A 1 17.94 36.31 10.01
CA MET A 1 17.28 35.15 9.38
C MET A 1 18.24 33.99 9.49
N GLN A 2 17.98 33.05 10.40
CA GLN A 2 18.73 31.79 10.40
C GLN A 2 18.22 30.97 9.23
N SER A 3 19.09 30.72 8.26
CA SER A 3 18.84 29.70 7.25
C SER A 3 18.84 28.35 7.96
N PHE A 4 17.69 27.77 8.21
CA PHE A 4 17.63 26.36 8.53
C PHE A 4 18.14 25.62 7.29
N SER A 5 19.38 25.15 7.35
CA SER A 5 19.85 24.19 6.36
C SER A 5 18.94 22.96 6.53
N GLN A 6 18.22 22.62 5.48
CA GLN A 6 17.53 21.34 5.39
C GLN A 6 18.56 20.26 5.75
N ILE A 7 18.33 19.53 6.82
CA ILE A 7 19.17 18.37 7.15
C ILE A 7 18.85 17.36 6.05
N ILE A 8 19.70 17.31 5.03
CA ILE A 8 19.62 16.28 4.02
C ILE A 8 20.00 14.99 4.75
N ASN A 9 18.99 14.18 5.05
CA ASN A 9 19.24 12.86 5.58
C ASN A 9 19.97 12.05 4.50
N THR A 10 21.21 11.68 4.80
CA THR A 10 22.07 10.91 3.90
C THR A 10 21.89 9.40 4.03
N ALA A 11 21.12 8.95 5.03
CA ALA A 11 20.86 7.54 5.20
C ALA A 11 19.85 7.02 4.15
N PRO A 12 20.06 5.84 3.57
CA PRO A 12 19.20 5.33 2.53
C PRO A 12 17.81 4.97 3.09
N TYR A 13 16.80 5.54 2.48
CA TYR A 13 15.37 5.24 2.70
C TYR A 13 14.87 4.19 1.72
N ILE A 14 15.67 3.87 0.73
CA ILE A 14 15.44 2.88 -0.29
C ILE A 14 16.67 2.00 -0.36
N LEU A 15 16.48 0.69 -0.32
CA LEU A 15 17.55 -0.29 -0.18
C LEU A 15 17.53 -1.27 -1.34
N THR A 16 18.72 -1.74 -1.69
CA THR A 16 18.90 -2.95 -2.48
C THR A 16 18.61 -4.20 -1.63
N VAL A 17 18.47 -5.35 -2.28
CA VAL A 17 18.32 -6.64 -1.57
C VAL A 17 19.54 -6.93 -0.70
N ASP A 18 20.75 -6.63 -1.17
CA ASP A 18 21.98 -6.89 -0.42
C ASP A 18 22.09 -5.99 0.84
N GLU A 19 21.67 -4.73 0.73
CA GLU A 19 21.59 -3.83 1.89
C GLU A 19 20.55 -4.31 2.90
N LEU A 20 19.39 -4.82 2.45
CA LEU A 20 18.42 -5.45 3.32
C LEU A 20 19.00 -6.64 4.08
N LYS A 21 19.67 -7.56 3.39
CA LYS A 21 20.28 -8.75 4.01
C LYS A 21 21.32 -8.40 5.07
N GLN A 22 22.06 -7.33 4.86
CA GLN A 22 23.10 -6.85 5.77
C GLN A 22 22.59 -5.87 6.83
N TRP A 23 21.34 -5.47 6.74
CA TRP A 23 20.79 -4.45 7.62
C TRP A 23 20.78 -4.88 9.09
N THR A 24 21.21 -3.95 9.96
CA THR A 24 21.11 -4.07 11.43
C THR A 24 20.79 -2.70 12.02
N THR A 25 20.25 -2.66 13.22
CA THR A 25 19.88 -1.41 13.92
C THR A 25 21.04 -0.46 14.17
N THR A 26 22.28 -0.94 14.08
CA THR A 26 23.53 -0.16 14.27
C THR A 26 24.36 -0.10 12.99
N GLY A 27 23.86 -0.66 11.89
CA GLY A 27 24.55 -0.69 10.61
C GLY A 27 24.54 0.66 9.88
N PRO A 28 25.38 0.81 8.84
CA PRO A 28 25.50 2.07 8.10
C PRO A 28 24.24 2.46 7.31
N THR A 29 23.34 1.52 7.08
CA THR A 29 22.06 1.75 6.40
C THR A 29 20.88 1.99 7.35
N ALA A 30 21.11 1.93 8.66
CA ALA A 30 20.13 2.33 9.65
C ALA A 30 20.14 3.85 9.85
N SER A 31 18.95 4.44 9.96
CA SER A 31 18.78 5.86 10.23
C SER A 31 17.79 6.08 11.36
N THR A 32 18.22 6.84 12.36
CA THR A 32 17.32 7.27 13.46
C THR A 32 16.23 8.23 12.98
N ASP A 33 16.46 8.94 11.88
CA ASP A 33 15.52 9.92 11.33
C ASP A 33 14.28 9.25 10.71
N LEU A 34 14.40 7.95 10.36
CA LEU A 34 13.28 7.15 9.84
C LEU A 34 12.42 6.52 10.95
N ILE A 35 12.82 6.63 12.22
CA ILE A 35 12.08 6.06 13.34
C ILE A 35 10.84 6.90 13.62
N ALA A 36 9.65 6.30 13.42
CA ALA A 36 8.42 6.90 13.86
C ALA A 36 8.29 6.78 15.38
N THR A 37 8.01 7.90 16.03
CA THR A 37 7.97 8.02 17.50
C THR A 37 6.57 7.95 18.08
N VAL A 38 5.55 7.99 17.22
CA VAL A 38 4.15 7.91 17.61
C VAL A 38 3.68 6.46 17.45
N ASN A 39 3.11 5.90 18.51
CA ASN A 39 2.49 4.59 18.45
C ASN A 39 1.15 4.66 17.71
N LEU A 40 0.77 3.56 17.06
CA LEU A 40 -0.51 3.44 16.39
C LEU A 40 -1.66 3.64 17.40
N ALA A 41 -2.44 4.68 17.21
CA ALA A 41 -3.64 4.93 18.00
C ALA A 41 -4.75 3.95 17.63
N PRO A 42 -5.68 3.64 18.55
CA PRO A 42 -6.89 2.92 18.19
C PRO A 42 -7.67 3.68 17.11
N ARG A 43 -8.19 2.95 16.12
CA ARG A 43 -9.08 3.53 15.12
C ARG A 43 -10.36 4.04 15.78
N PHE A 44 -10.82 5.21 15.39
CA PHE A 44 -12.09 5.75 15.85
C PHE A 44 -13.23 4.95 15.23
N THR A 45 -14.05 4.33 16.07
CA THR A 45 -15.13 3.41 15.63
C THR A 45 -16.50 3.78 16.19
N ASN A 46 -16.68 4.99 16.70
CA ASN A 46 -17.96 5.39 17.31
C ASN A 46 -19.02 5.65 16.23
N THR A 47 -19.87 4.65 16.00
CA THR A 47 -20.96 4.71 15.04
C THR A 47 -22.05 5.74 15.38
N ALA A 48 -22.12 6.22 16.61
CA ALA A 48 -23.10 7.24 17.01
C ALA A 48 -22.84 8.60 16.34
N THR A 49 -21.65 8.81 15.81
CA THR A 49 -21.26 10.04 15.08
C THR A 49 -21.26 9.88 13.57
N GLN A 50 -21.60 8.71 13.04
CA GLN A 50 -21.74 8.49 11.60
C GLN A 50 -22.98 9.24 11.10
N PHE A 51 -22.79 9.91 9.96
CA PHE A 51 -23.91 10.58 9.28
C PHE A 51 -24.97 9.57 8.81
N ASN A 52 -24.53 8.47 8.22
CA ASN A 52 -25.40 7.38 7.81
C ASN A 52 -25.19 6.16 8.72
N PRO A 53 -26.07 5.91 9.70
CA PRO A 53 -25.91 4.79 10.64
C PRO A 53 -26.11 3.41 9.97
N ALA A 54 -26.58 3.35 8.73
CA ALA A 54 -26.69 2.11 7.97
C ALA A 54 -25.38 1.65 7.34
N LEU A 55 -24.37 2.52 7.29
CA LEU A 55 -23.02 2.13 6.83
C LEU A 55 -22.34 1.31 7.90
N THR A 56 -21.71 0.20 7.49
CA THR A 56 -20.83 -0.58 8.36
C THR A 56 -19.40 -0.05 8.24
N ASN A 57 -18.58 -0.28 9.27
CA ASN A 57 -17.15 0.06 9.26
C ASN A 57 -16.28 -1.10 8.76
N ASP A 58 -16.85 -2.07 8.05
CA ASP A 58 -16.13 -3.26 7.60
C ASP A 58 -15.27 -2.98 6.38
N MET A 59 -15.72 -2.08 5.50
CA MET A 59 -14.95 -1.62 4.34
C MET A 59 -13.76 -0.81 4.80
N GLN A 60 -12.57 -1.15 4.32
CA GLN A 60 -11.33 -0.44 4.60
C GLN A 60 -10.88 0.34 3.36
N ILE A 61 -10.11 1.41 3.58
CA ILE A 61 -9.49 2.20 2.52
C ILE A 61 -7.98 2.17 2.68
N ALA A 62 -7.29 1.66 1.65
CA ALA A 62 -5.84 1.74 1.52
C ALA A 62 -5.47 2.88 0.57
N TYR A 63 -4.51 3.68 0.99
CA TYR A 63 -3.99 4.84 0.27
C TYR A 63 -2.54 4.56 -0.16
N LEU A 64 -2.29 4.58 -1.46
CA LEU A 64 -0.98 4.30 -2.07
C LEU A 64 -0.53 5.52 -2.89
N PRO A 65 0.16 6.52 -2.29
CA PRO A 65 0.73 7.61 -3.06
C PRO A 65 1.81 7.05 -4.00
N ASP A 66 1.76 7.45 -5.28
CA ASP A 66 2.77 7.07 -6.26
C ASP A 66 4.00 7.98 -6.09
N GLY A 67 4.92 7.53 -5.27
CA GLY A 67 6.11 8.29 -4.91
C GLY A 67 7.31 8.02 -5.81
N MET A 68 7.28 6.92 -6.53
CA MET A 68 8.35 6.36 -7.36
C MET A 68 9.77 6.90 -7.09
N ASN A 69 10.05 8.15 -7.37
CA ASN A 69 11.37 8.75 -7.19
C ASN A 69 11.39 10.01 -6.32
N ASN A 70 10.26 10.41 -5.72
CA ASN A 70 10.13 11.70 -5.05
C ASN A 70 10.11 11.62 -3.51
N PHE A 71 10.11 10.43 -2.94
CA PHE A 71 9.96 10.27 -1.50
C PHE A 71 11.17 10.74 -0.68
N GLY A 72 12.31 10.97 -1.31
CA GLY A 72 13.48 11.56 -0.66
C GLY A 72 13.25 12.94 -0.03
N ASN A 73 12.22 13.64 -0.46
CA ASN A 73 11.86 14.94 0.09
C ASN A 73 11.03 14.88 1.39
N TYR A 74 10.59 13.67 1.81
CA TYR A 74 9.65 13.50 2.91
C TYR A 74 10.27 12.89 4.18
N PHE A 75 11.60 12.83 4.27
CA PHE A 75 12.29 12.18 5.40
C PHE A 75 12.39 12.99 6.68
N GLY A 76 12.21 14.29 6.61
CA GLY A 76 12.24 15.18 7.76
C GLY A 76 10.98 16.03 7.82
N GLU A 77 10.73 16.61 8.99
CA GLU A 77 9.72 17.65 9.12
C GLU A 77 10.10 18.84 8.26
N GLN A 78 9.13 19.34 7.50
CA GLN A 78 9.30 20.49 6.62
C GLN A 78 8.81 21.76 7.33
N SER A 79 9.57 22.83 7.19
CA SER A 79 9.17 24.15 7.72
C SER A 79 8.18 24.89 6.82
N GLN A 80 7.88 24.35 5.63
CA GLN A 80 7.07 24.99 4.60
C GLN A 80 6.15 23.96 3.93
N PHE A 81 4.99 24.42 3.48
CA PHE A 81 3.98 23.59 2.77
C PHE A 81 4.23 23.49 1.27
N ASN A 82 5.47 23.42 0.85
CA ASN A 82 5.84 23.30 -0.57
C ASN A 82 6.02 21.83 -1.02
N LEU A 83 5.62 20.89 -0.17
CA LEU A 83 5.57 19.46 -0.48
C LEU A 83 4.15 18.94 -0.26
N TYR A 84 3.86 17.78 -0.85
CA TYR A 84 2.58 17.14 -0.66
C TYR A 84 2.29 16.90 0.83
N ASN A 85 1.14 17.42 1.28
CA ASN A 85 0.71 17.35 2.66
C ASN A 85 -0.72 16.82 2.71
N PHE A 86 -0.89 15.63 3.27
CA PHE A 86 -2.17 14.94 3.33
C PHE A 86 -2.88 15.20 4.66
N THR A 87 -4.19 15.47 4.61
CA THR A 87 -4.99 15.81 5.80
C THR A 87 -6.22 14.93 6.02
N HIS A 88 -6.58 14.09 5.05
CA HIS A 88 -7.82 13.29 5.06
C HIS A 88 -7.66 11.92 5.74
N TRP A 89 -6.87 11.86 6.82
CA TRP A 89 -6.55 10.63 7.56
C TRP A 89 -7.77 9.88 8.08
N ALA A 90 -8.88 10.60 8.38
CA ALA A 90 -10.11 10.00 8.89
C ALA A 90 -10.74 8.99 7.93
N TYR A 91 -10.48 9.12 6.62
CA TYR A 91 -10.98 8.20 5.59
C TYR A 91 -10.13 6.96 5.39
N LEU A 92 -8.92 6.91 5.97
CA LEU A 92 -7.95 5.85 5.69
C LEU A 92 -7.88 4.83 6.83
N ASP A 93 -7.65 3.58 6.46
CA ASP A 93 -7.26 2.50 7.37
C ASP A 93 -5.80 2.11 7.19
N LYS A 94 -5.28 2.21 5.96
CA LYS A 94 -3.92 1.82 5.62
C LYS A 94 -3.27 2.85 4.70
N LEU A 95 -2.00 3.14 4.97
CA LEU A 95 -1.11 3.90 4.09
C LEU A 95 0.00 2.94 3.62
N VAL A 96 0.10 2.72 2.33
CA VAL A 96 1.26 2.04 1.73
C VAL A 96 2.21 3.10 1.19
N TRP A 97 3.42 3.19 1.73
CA TRP A 97 4.44 4.10 1.25
C TRP A 97 5.06 3.54 -0.04
N PHE A 98 4.32 3.70 -1.16
CA PHE A 98 4.60 3.02 -2.42
C PHE A 98 5.73 3.70 -3.19
N GLY A 99 6.80 2.95 -3.42
CA GLY A 99 7.97 3.41 -4.18
C GLY A 99 8.95 2.26 -4.40
N GLY A 100 10.10 2.59 -4.91
CA GLY A 100 11.16 1.65 -5.24
C GLY A 100 11.63 1.81 -6.68
N THR A 101 12.73 1.14 -7.02
CA THR A 101 13.28 1.08 -8.37
C THR A 101 13.60 -0.37 -8.73
N ALA A 102 13.98 -0.64 -9.97
CA ALA A 102 14.37 -1.98 -10.41
C ALA A 102 15.58 -2.56 -9.65
N SER A 103 16.46 -1.70 -9.11
CA SER A 103 17.66 -2.10 -8.38
C SER A 103 17.56 -1.91 -6.87
N GLN A 104 16.82 -0.89 -6.43
CA GLN A 104 16.57 -0.59 -5.02
C GLN A 104 15.10 -0.89 -4.73
N THR A 105 14.84 -2.12 -4.38
CA THR A 105 13.48 -2.69 -4.31
C THR A 105 12.77 -2.46 -2.99
N ILE A 106 13.50 -2.08 -1.94
CA ILE A 106 12.94 -1.96 -0.59
C ILE A 106 12.74 -0.49 -0.26
N GLN A 107 11.49 -0.06 -0.12
CA GLN A 107 11.13 1.31 0.24
C GLN A 107 10.68 1.38 1.70
N LEU A 108 11.39 2.16 2.49
CA LEU A 108 11.03 2.43 3.90
C LEU A 108 10.05 3.61 3.97
N PRO A 109 9.07 3.59 4.90
CA PRO A 109 8.14 4.69 5.04
C PRO A 109 8.78 5.91 5.72
N SER A 110 8.25 7.08 5.40
CA SER A 110 8.62 8.36 6.01
C SER A 110 8.15 8.43 7.46
N SER A 111 9.03 8.82 8.39
CA SER A 111 8.67 8.96 9.81
C SER A 111 7.64 10.07 10.06
N PRO A 112 7.70 11.28 9.44
CA PRO A 112 6.66 12.29 9.62
C PRO A 112 5.28 11.79 9.17
N TRP A 113 5.21 11.06 8.03
CA TRP A 113 3.97 10.50 7.54
C TRP A 113 3.48 9.35 8.43
N THR A 114 4.37 8.48 8.88
CA THR A 114 4.04 7.40 9.83
C THR A 114 3.49 7.97 11.14
N ASN A 115 4.14 9.00 11.69
CA ASN A 115 3.68 9.67 12.91
C ASN A 115 2.28 10.30 12.72
N ALA A 116 2.02 10.94 11.58
CA ALA A 116 0.70 11.51 11.27
C ALA A 116 -0.37 10.43 11.10
N ALA A 117 -0.07 9.37 10.36
CA ALA A 117 -0.94 8.21 10.18
C ALA A 117 -1.29 7.55 11.52
N HIS A 118 -0.28 7.26 12.35
CA HIS A 118 -0.46 6.63 13.65
C HIS A 118 -1.32 7.44 14.61
N LYS A 119 -1.18 8.78 14.63
CA LYS A 119 -2.08 9.66 15.43
C LYS A 119 -3.55 9.48 15.05
N ASN A 120 -3.84 9.11 13.82
CA ASN A 120 -5.17 8.93 13.28
C ASN A 120 -5.61 7.45 13.21
N GLY A 121 -4.84 6.53 13.79
CA GLY A 121 -5.16 5.10 13.79
C GLY A 121 -4.99 4.43 12.43
N VAL A 122 -4.20 5.01 11.53
CA VAL A 122 -3.92 4.49 10.19
C VAL A 122 -2.63 3.67 10.22
N LYS A 123 -2.71 2.41 9.79
CA LYS A 123 -1.55 1.51 9.67
C LYS A 123 -0.66 1.92 8.50
N VAL A 124 0.65 1.83 8.66
CA VAL A 124 1.63 2.19 7.64
C VAL A 124 2.44 0.99 7.19
N PHE A 125 2.60 0.85 5.87
CA PHE A 125 3.31 -0.25 5.24
C PHE A 125 4.54 0.25 4.49
N GLY A 126 5.67 -0.41 4.73
CA GLY A 126 6.81 -0.35 3.83
C GLY A 126 6.49 -1.10 2.53
N ASN A 127 7.27 -0.86 1.48
CA ASN A 127 7.03 -1.46 0.18
C ASN A 127 8.23 -2.29 -0.30
N VAL A 128 7.95 -3.45 -0.89
CA VAL A 128 8.90 -4.23 -1.68
C VAL A 128 8.41 -4.20 -3.12
N PHE A 129 9.22 -3.63 -4.03
CA PHE A 129 8.87 -3.43 -5.43
C PHE A 129 9.81 -4.18 -6.36
N PHE A 130 9.30 -5.22 -7.00
CA PHE A 130 9.98 -5.86 -8.12
C PHE A 130 9.36 -5.36 -9.42
N ALA A 131 10.06 -4.46 -10.08
CA ALA A 131 9.59 -3.79 -11.29
C ALA A 131 9.24 -4.78 -12.41
N PRO A 132 8.29 -4.44 -13.29
CA PRO A 132 8.09 -5.19 -14.53
C PRO A 132 9.41 -5.33 -15.31
N THR A 133 9.60 -6.47 -15.96
CA THR A 133 10.81 -6.72 -16.76
C THR A 133 11.05 -5.64 -17.83
N ALA A 134 9.97 -5.09 -18.39
CA ALA A 134 10.03 -3.99 -19.35
C ALA A 134 10.61 -2.70 -18.75
N PHE A 135 10.60 -2.55 -17.42
CA PHE A 135 11.13 -1.39 -16.69
C PHE A 135 12.37 -1.74 -15.87
N GLY A 136 13.11 -2.77 -16.28
CA GLY A 136 14.39 -3.14 -15.69
C GLY A 136 14.34 -4.19 -14.59
N GLY A 137 13.14 -4.72 -14.26
CA GLY A 137 13.01 -5.84 -13.32
C GLY A 137 13.79 -7.08 -13.80
N ALA A 138 14.51 -7.69 -12.87
CA ALA A 138 15.40 -8.82 -13.18
C ALA A 138 15.11 -10.02 -12.26
N THR A 139 14.97 -11.20 -12.86
CA THR A 139 14.81 -12.47 -12.12
C THR A 139 15.96 -12.70 -11.12
N ALA A 140 17.17 -12.23 -11.43
CA ALA A 140 18.30 -12.33 -10.51
C ALA A 140 18.07 -11.57 -9.19
N THR A 141 17.46 -10.37 -9.23
CA THR A 141 17.10 -9.60 -8.04
C THR A 141 16.05 -10.37 -7.20
N LEU A 142 15.06 -10.95 -7.87
CA LEU A 142 14.04 -11.76 -7.21
C LEU A 142 14.62 -13.02 -6.56
N THR A 143 15.49 -13.74 -7.27
CA THR A 143 16.16 -14.93 -6.74
C THR A 143 17.07 -14.59 -5.56
N ASN A 144 17.79 -13.46 -5.65
CA ASN A 144 18.61 -12.97 -4.53
C ASN A 144 17.75 -12.64 -3.29
N PHE A 145 16.58 -12.04 -3.48
CA PHE A 145 15.66 -11.75 -2.38
C PHE A 145 15.11 -13.02 -1.72
N LEU A 146 14.82 -14.04 -2.52
CA LEU A 146 14.26 -15.32 -2.06
C LEU A 146 15.33 -16.33 -1.58
N GLU A 147 16.56 -15.88 -1.35
CA GLU A 147 17.61 -16.74 -0.80
C GLU A 147 17.20 -17.34 0.54
N GLN A 148 17.44 -18.65 0.66
CA GLN A 148 17.22 -19.41 1.89
C GLN A 148 18.56 -19.84 2.48
N ASP A 149 18.59 -19.92 3.80
CA ASP A 149 19.73 -20.51 4.53
C ASP A 149 19.76 -22.05 4.41
N ILE A 150 20.71 -22.69 5.09
CA ILE A 150 20.89 -24.14 5.04
C ILE A 150 19.69 -24.92 5.61
N ASP A 151 18.89 -24.29 6.47
CA ASP A 151 17.71 -24.85 7.11
C ASP A 151 16.42 -24.55 6.32
N GLY A 152 16.52 -23.83 5.20
CA GLY A 152 15.41 -23.47 4.32
C GLY A 152 14.66 -22.21 4.74
N HIS A 153 15.17 -21.41 5.66
CA HIS A 153 14.54 -20.16 6.08
C HIS A 153 14.97 -18.99 5.18
N PHE A 154 14.03 -18.12 4.84
CA PHE A 154 14.33 -16.92 4.03
C PHE A 154 15.20 -15.92 4.80
N VAL A 155 16.38 -15.61 4.26
CA VAL A 155 17.38 -14.74 4.90
C VAL A 155 16.85 -13.33 5.16
N VAL A 156 15.94 -12.82 4.30
CA VAL A 156 15.40 -11.45 4.38
C VAL A 156 14.31 -11.31 5.45
N ILE A 157 13.55 -12.35 5.79
CA ILE A 157 12.41 -12.25 6.72
C ILE A 157 12.82 -11.69 8.09
N PRO A 158 13.84 -12.20 8.78
CA PRO A 158 14.26 -11.65 10.07
C PRO A 158 14.67 -10.17 9.97
N ARG A 159 15.23 -9.74 8.82
CA ARG A 159 15.63 -8.36 8.59
C ARG A 159 14.42 -7.45 8.36
N MET A 160 13.44 -7.91 7.60
CA MET A 160 12.17 -7.20 7.36
C MET A 160 11.39 -7.01 8.66
N ILE A 161 11.32 -8.04 9.50
CA ILE A 161 10.70 -7.96 10.83
C ILE A 161 11.44 -6.96 11.73
N ALA A 162 12.76 -7.06 11.78
CA ALA A 162 13.58 -6.14 12.59
C ALA A 162 13.45 -4.68 12.14
N MET A 163 13.42 -4.43 10.82
CA MET A 163 13.18 -3.09 10.26
C MET A 163 11.82 -2.54 10.66
N MET A 164 10.77 -3.33 10.49
CA MET A 164 9.40 -2.94 10.81
C MET A 164 9.27 -2.55 12.29
N GLN A 165 9.87 -3.31 13.18
CA GLN A 165 9.91 -3.00 14.61
C GLN A 165 10.76 -1.77 14.93
N TYR A 166 11.95 -1.67 14.34
CA TYR A 166 12.88 -0.58 14.60
C TYR A 166 12.36 0.79 14.11
N TYR A 167 11.78 0.82 12.92
CA TYR A 167 11.22 2.04 12.33
C TYR A 167 9.77 2.31 12.76
N ASN A 168 9.15 1.37 13.50
CA ASN A 168 7.80 1.48 14.03
C ASN A 168 6.73 1.70 12.96
N PHE A 169 6.66 0.79 11.97
CA PHE A 169 5.57 0.73 11.00
C PHE A 169 4.84 -0.62 11.07
N ASP A 170 3.75 -0.82 10.29
CA ASP A 170 2.73 -1.83 10.62
C ASP A 170 2.63 -2.98 9.65
N GLY A 171 3.45 -3.02 8.62
CA GLY A 171 3.42 -4.12 7.67
C GLY A 171 4.24 -3.89 6.42
N TRP A 172 4.12 -4.85 5.51
CA TRP A 172 4.78 -4.81 4.22
C TRP A 172 3.78 -4.98 3.08
N PHE A 173 3.91 -4.14 2.05
CA PHE A 173 3.26 -4.30 0.77
C PHE A 173 4.24 -4.96 -0.20
N ILE A 174 3.85 -6.10 -0.77
CA ILE A 174 4.70 -6.87 -1.69
C ILE A 174 4.15 -6.73 -3.10
N ASN A 175 4.83 -5.91 -3.91
CA ASN A 175 4.51 -5.72 -5.32
C ASN A 175 5.52 -6.46 -6.19
N GLN A 176 5.12 -7.62 -6.72
CA GLN A 176 5.96 -8.48 -7.56
C GLN A 176 5.47 -8.50 -9.01
N GLU A 177 6.15 -7.75 -9.89
CA GLU A 177 5.84 -7.62 -11.32
C GLU A 177 6.98 -8.08 -12.24
N THR A 178 8.01 -8.70 -11.71
CA THR A 178 9.07 -9.32 -12.51
C THR A 178 8.66 -10.72 -12.95
N ALA A 179 8.56 -10.95 -14.26
CA ALA A 179 8.27 -12.29 -14.79
C ALA A 179 9.41 -13.27 -14.46
N THR A 180 9.05 -14.50 -14.09
CA THR A 180 9.99 -15.54 -13.68
C THR A 180 9.45 -16.93 -14.06
N ASN A 181 9.95 -18.01 -13.44
CA ASN A 181 9.49 -19.38 -13.63
C ASN A 181 8.63 -19.87 -12.44
N ALA A 182 8.00 -21.03 -12.60
CA ALA A 182 7.12 -21.61 -11.60
C ALA A 182 7.85 -21.92 -10.28
N THR A 183 9.09 -22.35 -10.31
CA THR A 183 9.88 -22.66 -9.09
C THR A 183 10.07 -21.40 -8.25
N THR A 184 10.47 -20.30 -8.87
CA THR A 184 10.64 -19.01 -8.18
C THR A 184 9.30 -18.47 -7.70
N ALA A 185 8.21 -18.70 -8.45
CA ALA A 185 6.88 -18.26 -8.03
C ALA A 185 6.37 -19.01 -6.80
N VAL A 186 6.63 -20.31 -6.69
CA VAL A 186 6.32 -21.10 -5.49
C VAL A 186 7.16 -20.63 -4.30
N LEU A 187 8.46 -20.34 -4.50
CA LEU A 187 9.28 -19.76 -3.44
C LEU A 187 8.76 -18.39 -2.98
N MET A 188 8.27 -17.55 -3.91
CA MET A 188 7.65 -16.27 -3.54
C MET A 188 6.35 -16.47 -2.75
N HIS A 189 5.54 -17.45 -3.14
CA HIS A 189 4.34 -17.82 -2.40
C HIS A 189 4.67 -18.23 -0.96
N ASP A 190 5.66 -19.13 -0.79
CA ASP A 190 6.11 -19.59 0.52
C ASP A 190 6.71 -18.44 1.35
N PHE A 191 7.50 -17.56 0.71
CA PHE A 191 8.02 -16.36 1.36
C PHE A 191 6.89 -15.46 1.89
N VAL A 192 5.85 -15.20 1.09
CA VAL A 192 4.73 -14.35 1.52
C VAL A 192 4.00 -14.98 2.70
N ARG A 193 3.76 -16.30 2.67
CA ARG A 193 3.15 -17.02 3.78
C ARG A 193 3.99 -16.92 5.06
N ASP A 194 5.29 -17.22 4.99
CA ASP A 194 6.19 -17.23 6.15
C ASP A 194 6.37 -15.81 6.73
N LEU A 195 6.44 -14.79 5.86
CA LEU A 195 6.47 -13.40 6.31
C LEU A 195 5.16 -13.02 6.99
N THR A 196 4.01 -13.42 6.43
CA THR A 196 2.69 -13.12 6.99
C THR A 196 2.51 -13.76 8.37
N GLU A 197 2.85 -15.03 8.52
CA GLU A 197 2.79 -15.73 9.81
C GLU A 197 3.57 -14.98 10.89
N GLN A 198 4.81 -14.59 10.58
CA GLN A 198 5.66 -13.90 11.56
C GLN A 198 5.21 -12.46 11.83
N THR A 199 4.67 -11.74 10.83
CA THR A 199 4.16 -10.39 11.04
C THR A 199 2.84 -10.39 11.81
N GLU A 200 1.92 -11.29 11.51
CA GLU A 200 0.63 -11.41 12.22
C GLU A 200 0.83 -11.81 13.69
N ALA A 201 1.85 -12.61 14.02
CA ALA A 201 2.22 -12.89 15.41
C ALA A 201 2.62 -11.62 16.20
N LEU A 202 2.98 -10.54 15.52
CA LEU A 202 3.28 -9.22 16.10
C LEU A 202 2.11 -8.22 15.98
N GLY A 203 0.94 -8.66 15.51
CA GLY A 203 -0.20 -7.78 15.23
C GLY A 203 -0.01 -6.86 14.02
N LYS A 204 0.93 -7.23 13.14
CA LYS A 204 1.26 -6.51 11.90
C LYS A 204 0.71 -7.27 10.68
N GLU A 205 0.82 -6.72 9.46
CA GLU A 205 0.16 -7.28 8.30
C GLU A 205 1.07 -7.35 7.06
N VAL A 206 0.72 -8.24 6.12
CA VAL A 206 1.30 -8.29 4.78
C VAL A 206 0.20 -8.13 3.75
N MET A 207 0.37 -7.19 2.82
CA MET A 207 -0.52 -6.99 1.69
C MET A 207 0.18 -7.41 0.40
N TRP A 208 -0.47 -8.27 -0.38
CA TRP A 208 0.01 -8.73 -1.68
C TRP A 208 -0.61 -7.93 -2.82
N TYR A 209 0.11 -7.75 -3.93
CA TYR A 209 -0.41 -7.13 -5.15
C TYR A 209 -0.74 -8.16 -6.23
N ASP A 210 -1.86 -7.96 -6.92
CA ASP A 210 -2.38 -8.80 -7.99
C ASP A 210 -1.55 -8.70 -9.29
N ALA A 211 -0.45 -9.42 -9.37
CA ALA A 211 0.35 -9.47 -10.59
C ALA A 211 0.93 -10.86 -10.89
N MET A 212 1.68 -11.45 -9.95
CA MET A 212 2.32 -12.73 -10.17
C MET A 212 1.35 -13.91 -10.08
N ARG A 213 1.54 -14.89 -10.94
CA ARG A 213 0.84 -16.19 -10.93
C ARG A 213 1.78 -17.29 -10.47
N LEU A 214 1.27 -18.41 -9.95
CA LEU A 214 2.08 -19.55 -9.51
C LEU A 214 2.97 -20.17 -10.59
N ASN A 215 2.71 -19.92 -11.87
CA ASN A 215 3.58 -20.35 -12.97
C ASN A 215 4.72 -19.38 -13.27
N GLY A 216 4.84 -18.28 -12.52
CA GLY A 216 5.86 -17.26 -12.69
C GLY A 216 5.55 -16.18 -13.72
N ALA A 217 4.46 -16.32 -14.46
CA ALA A 217 4.02 -15.26 -15.37
C ALA A 217 3.41 -14.09 -14.60
N VAL A 218 3.59 -12.88 -15.09
CA VAL A 218 2.93 -11.67 -14.61
C VAL A 218 1.67 -11.42 -15.45
N GLY A 219 0.57 -11.10 -14.80
CA GLY A 219 -0.67 -10.77 -15.49
C GLY A 219 -1.78 -10.46 -14.50
N TRP A 220 -2.24 -9.24 -14.56
CA TRP A 220 -3.22 -8.65 -13.67
C TRP A 220 -4.61 -9.23 -13.89
N GLN A 221 -5.25 -9.67 -12.82
CA GLN A 221 -6.56 -10.31 -12.88
C GLN A 221 -7.71 -9.29 -12.76
N ASN A 222 -7.45 -8.10 -12.21
CA ASN A 222 -8.42 -7.02 -11.97
C ASN A 222 -9.61 -7.42 -11.08
N ARG A 223 -9.53 -8.59 -10.45
CA ARG A 223 -10.47 -9.17 -9.49
C ARG A 223 -9.80 -10.33 -8.77
N LEU A 224 -10.28 -10.67 -7.61
CA LEU A 224 -9.89 -11.93 -6.98
C LEU A 224 -10.54 -13.10 -7.73
N ASN A 225 -9.74 -14.08 -8.13
CA ASN A 225 -10.18 -15.29 -8.82
C ASN A 225 -9.27 -16.48 -8.50
N ALA A 226 -9.46 -17.64 -9.14
CA ALA A 226 -8.67 -18.83 -8.87
C ALA A 226 -7.19 -18.70 -9.25
N VAL A 227 -6.81 -17.69 -10.07
CA VAL A 227 -5.43 -17.52 -10.54
C VAL A 227 -4.56 -16.80 -9.50
N ASN A 228 -5.11 -15.80 -8.79
CA ASN A 228 -4.39 -14.99 -7.80
C ASN A 228 -4.75 -15.31 -6.35
N SER A 229 -5.87 -16.00 -6.10
CA SER A 229 -6.26 -16.39 -4.74
C SER A 229 -5.26 -17.29 -4.00
N PRO A 230 -4.39 -18.09 -4.66
CA PRO A 230 -3.34 -18.80 -3.93
C PRO A 230 -2.41 -17.90 -3.11
N PHE A 231 -2.20 -16.65 -3.50
CA PHE A 231 -1.42 -15.67 -2.72
C PHE A 231 -2.21 -15.03 -1.56
N VAL A 232 -3.48 -15.38 -1.40
CA VAL A 232 -4.34 -14.98 -0.27
C VAL A 232 -4.57 -16.14 0.68
N GLN A 233 -4.86 -17.30 0.12
CA GLN A 233 -5.22 -18.52 0.84
C GLN A 233 -4.77 -19.74 0.04
N ASP A 234 -4.00 -20.61 0.68
CA ASP A 234 -3.47 -21.83 0.07
C ASP A 234 -4.43 -23.00 0.25
N ASP A 235 -4.59 -23.81 -0.80
CA ASP A 235 -5.24 -25.12 -0.77
C ASP A 235 -4.16 -26.19 -0.97
N GLN A 236 -3.54 -26.63 0.13
CA GLN A 236 -2.46 -27.62 0.09
C GLN A 236 -2.96 -29.05 0.01
N ASN A 237 -4.20 -29.31 0.40
CA ASN A 237 -4.69 -30.68 0.55
C ASN A 237 -5.33 -31.26 -0.71
N LEU A 238 -5.52 -30.48 -1.75
CA LEU A 238 -6.17 -30.87 -3.00
C LEU A 238 -7.60 -31.45 -2.83
N ASP A 239 -8.17 -31.27 -1.64
CA ASP A 239 -9.53 -31.71 -1.30
C ASP A 239 -10.55 -30.56 -1.43
N GLY A 240 -10.06 -29.37 -1.82
CA GLY A 240 -10.86 -28.15 -1.94
C GLY A 240 -11.00 -27.36 -0.64
N SER A 241 -10.31 -27.75 0.42
CA SER A 241 -10.21 -26.94 1.63
C SER A 241 -9.08 -25.91 1.54
N PHE A 242 -9.30 -24.75 2.15
CA PHE A 242 -8.31 -23.66 2.19
C PHE A 242 -7.85 -23.47 3.62
N GLU A 243 -6.67 -23.93 3.93
CA GLU A 243 -6.19 -24.08 5.31
C GLU A 243 -5.21 -22.99 5.74
N THR A 244 -4.34 -22.55 4.83
CA THR A 244 -3.24 -21.65 5.17
C THR A 244 -3.44 -20.27 4.58
N ARG A 245 -3.48 -19.26 5.45
CA ARG A 245 -3.41 -17.85 5.06
C ARG A 245 -2.02 -17.56 4.49
N VAL A 246 -1.97 -16.99 3.27
CA VAL A 246 -0.72 -16.63 2.59
C VAL A 246 -0.42 -15.14 2.74
N SER A 247 -1.41 -14.28 2.61
CA SER A 247 -1.27 -12.85 2.91
C SER A 247 -2.43 -12.35 3.78
N SER A 248 -2.22 -11.27 4.52
CA SER A 248 -3.28 -10.66 5.33
C SER A 248 -4.36 -10.04 4.44
N SER A 249 -3.96 -9.48 3.30
CA SER A 249 -4.88 -8.87 2.33
C SER A 249 -4.24 -8.82 0.93
N ILE A 250 -5.08 -8.57 -0.09
CA ILE A 250 -4.64 -8.42 -1.48
C ILE A 250 -5.13 -7.10 -2.07
N PHE A 251 -4.23 -6.40 -2.76
CA PHE A 251 -4.55 -5.23 -3.58
C PHE A 251 -4.76 -5.69 -5.03
N ILE A 252 -5.95 -5.48 -5.56
CA ILE A 252 -6.33 -5.86 -6.92
C ILE A 252 -6.02 -4.72 -7.88
N ASN A 253 -5.46 -5.05 -9.03
CA ASN A 253 -5.17 -4.09 -10.09
C ASN A 253 -6.44 -3.37 -10.59
N PHE A 254 -6.29 -2.23 -11.20
CA PHE A 254 -7.34 -1.21 -11.42
C PHE A 254 -7.99 -1.23 -12.82
N PHE A 255 -7.67 -2.19 -13.70
CA PHE A 255 -8.29 -2.29 -15.03
C PHE A 255 -9.64 -3.01 -15.00
N TRP A 256 -10.57 -2.48 -14.22
CA TRP A 256 -11.94 -2.97 -14.13
C TRP A 256 -12.92 -1.83 -14.46
N SER A 257 -14.10 -2.15 -15.00
CA SER A 257 -15.01 -1.16 -15.57
C SER A 257 -16.49 -1.34 -15.16
N SER A 258 -16.78 -2.33 -14.32
CA SER A 258 -18.14 -2.61 -13.87
C SER A 258 -18.14 -3.33 -12.52
N ASN A 259 -19.31 -3.37 -11.88
CA ASN A 259 -19.53 -4.07 -10.61
C ASN A 259 -19.34 -5.59 -10.70
N ALA A 260 -19.28 -6.17 -11.88
CA ALA A 260 -19.02 -7.60 -12.07
C ALA A 260 -17.64 -8.03 -11.52
N PHE A 261 -16.65 -7.12 -11.51
CA PHE A 261 -15.31 -7.41 -11.01
C PHE A 261 -15.28 -7.48 -9.47
N PRO A 262 -15.71 -6.47 -8.70
CA PRO A 262 -15.73 -6.57 -7.24
C PRO A 262 -16.75 -7.60 -6.74
N THR A 263 -17.85 -7.84 -7.47
CA THR A 263 -18.77 -8.95 -7.17
C THR A 263 -18.07 -10.31 -7.27
N ALA A 264 -17.27 -10.53 -8.32
CA ALA A 264 -16.49 -11.76 -8.47
C ALA A 264 -15.44 -11.91 -7.36
N SER A 265 -14.80 -10.80 -6.96
CA SER A 265 -13.86 -10.76 -5.84
C SER A 265 -14.51 -11.17 -4.53
N ARG A 266 -15.67 -10.60 -4.19
CA ARG A 266 -16.49 -10.98 -3.01
C ARG A 266 -16.83 -12.47 -3.05
N THR A 267 -17.32 -12.95 -4.19
CA THR A 267 -17.68 -14.35 -4.37
C THR A 267 -16.49 -15.28 -4.14
N ARG A 268 -15.34 -14.94 -4.70
CA ARG A 268 -14.13 -15.75 -4.53
C ARG A 268 -13.61 -15.70 -3.09
N ALA A 269 -13.58 -14.54 -2.46
CA ALA A 269 -13.17 -14.40 -1.05
C ALA A 269 -14.03 -15.30 -0.15
N ASN A 270 -15.35 -15.23 -0.30
CA ASN A 270 -16.26 -16.07 0.48
C ASN A 270 -16.04 -17.57 0.21
N LEU A 271 -15.76 -17.97 -1.05
CA LEU A 271 -15.52 -19.37 -1.41
C LEU A 271 -14.26 -19.92 -0.71
N ILE A 272 -13.22 -19.11 -0.54
CA ILE A 272 -11.97 -19.51 0.10
C ILE A 272 -11.96 -19.22 1.62
N GLY A 273 -13.11 -18.88 2.21
CA GLY A 273 -13.23 -18.63 3.66
C GLY A 273 -12.57 -17.33 4.13
N ARG A 274 -12.32 -16.35 3.23
CA ARG A 274 -11.74 -15.04 3.56
C ARG A 274 -12.80 -13.94 3.58
N SER A 275 -12.54 -12.90 4.36
CA SER A 275 -13.37 -11.71 4.31
C SER A 275 -13.28 -11.03 2.95
N GLN A 276 -14.42 -10.59 2.41
CA GLN A 276 -14.43 -9.75 1.21
C GLN A 276 -13.68 -8.42 1.41
N PHE A 277 -13.53 -8.00 2.67
CA PHE A 277 -12.82 -6.77 3.05
C PHE A 277 -11.29 -6.97 3.20
N ASP A 278 -10.79 -8.20 3.08
CA ASP A 278 -9.37 -8.47 2.87
C ASP A 278 -8.94 -8.19 1.41
N VAL A 279 -9.91 -7.94 0.52
CA VAL A 279 -9.69 -7.65 -0.90
C VAL A 279 -9.86 -6.16 -1.15
N PHE A 280 -8.78 -5.49 -1.53
CA PHE A 280 -8.76 -4.06 -1.88
C PHE A 280 -8.88 -3.93 -3.40
N THR A 281 -10.07 -3.57 -3.89
CA THR A 281 -10.26 -3.28 -5.31
C THR A 281 -9.56 -1.96 -5.64
N GLY A 282 -8.55 -2.01 -6.50
CA GLY A 282 -7.72 -0.87 -6.84
C GLY A 282 -8.44 0.15 -7.72
N ALA A 283 -8.25 1.42 -7.45
CA ALA A 283 -8.66 2.52 -8.29
C ALA A 283 -7.44 3.44 -8.55
N ASP A 284 -6.98 3.50 -9.80
CA ASP A 284 -5.95 4.43 -10.23
C ASP A 284 -6.62 5.76 -10.60
N ILE A 285 -6.46 6.72 -9.73
CA ILE A 285 -7.12 8.03 -9.87
C ILE A 285 -6.27 9.06 -10.60
N TRP A 286 -5.11 8.68 -11.11
CA TRP A 286 -4.29 9.55 -11.94
C TRP A 286 -5.04 9.96 -13.20
N PRO A 287 -5.12 11.27 -13.56
CA PRO A 287 -5.86 11.74 -14.71
C PRO A 287 -5.49 11.04 -16.01
N GLY A 288 -6.50 10.61 -16.76
CA GLY A 288 -6.33 9.89 -18.02
C GLY A 288 -6.00 8.40 -17.89
N ARG A 289 -5.94 7.87 -16.66
CA ARG A 289 -5.84 6.43 -16.40
C ARG A 289 -7.23 5.79 -16.22
N ASN A 290 -7.29 4.56 -15.74
CA ASN A 290 -8.46 3.68 -15.85
C ASN A 290 -9.76 4.19 -15.25
N GLN A 291 -9.70 4.89 -14.14
CA GLN A 291 -10.92 5.39 -13.48
C GLN A 291 -11.33 6.77 -13.96
N GLY A 292 -10.65 7.29 -14.98
CA GLY A 292 -10.90 8.60 -15.53
C GLY A 292 -10.40 9.72 -14.62
N ASN A 293 -10.84 10.93 -14.92
CA ASN A 293 -10.50 12.10 -14.11
C ASN A 293 -11.51 12.23 -12.98
N PHE A 294 -11.08 12.11 -11.73
CA PHE A 294 -11.95 12.28 -10.57
C PHE A 294 -12.60 13.68 -10.49
N GLU A 295 -11.95 14.70 -11.05
CA GLU A 295 -12.49 16.08 -11.11
C GLU A 295 -13.72 16.20 -12.02
N THR A 296 -13.82 15.36 -13.06
CA THR A 296 -14.90 15.42 -14.05
C THR A 296 -15.92 14.31 -13.94
N ASN A 297 -15.48 13.11 -13.55
CA ASN A 297 -16.35 11.94 -13.42
C ASN A 297 -16.83 11.71 -11.99
N GLY A 298 -16.41 12.55 -11.06
CA GLY A 298 -16.66 12.33 -9.66
C GLY A 298 -16.15 10.95 -9.22
N ASN A 299 -16.80 10.38 -8.26
CA ASN A 299 -16.45 9.05 -7.75
C ASN A 299 -17.26 7.95 -8.45
N ALA A 300 -17.38 8.00 -9.79
CA ALA A 300 -18.18 7.04 -10.57
C ALA A 300 -17.76 5.56 -10.33
N PHE A 301 -16.47 5.31 -10.04
CA PHE A 301 -16.00 3.98 -9.68
C PHE A 301 -16.62 3.49 -8.35
N MET A 302 -16.97 4.40 -7.43
CA MET A 302 -17.62 4.04 -6.16
C MET A 302 -18.98 3.40 -6.38
N THR A 303 -19.75 3.85 -7.39
CA THR A 303 -21.02 3.21 -7.75
C THR A 303 -20.83 1.74 -8.15
N ASN A 304 -19.76 1.43 -8.87
CA ASN A 304 -19.44 0.05 -9.27
C ASN A 304 -18.85 -0.78 -8.12
N LEU A 305 -18.32 -0.16 -7.08
CA LEU A 305 -17.76 -0.83 -5.91
C LEU A 305 -18.85 -1.28 -4.92
N HIS A 306 -20.06 -0.75 -5.06
CA HIS A 306 -21.18 -1.02 -4.17
C HIS A 306 -22.32 -1.76 -4.87
N GLU A 307 -23.00 -2.64 -4.14
CA GLU A 307 -24.23 -3.30 -4.56
C GLU A 307 -25.43 -2.35 -4.48
N ASN A 308 -25.39 -1.50 -3.48
CA ASN A 308 -26.35 -0.40 -3.22
C ASN A 308 -25.63 0.67 -2.37
N ALA A 309 -26.29 1.74 -2.03
CA ALA A 309 -25.72 2.88 -1.32
C ALA A 309 -25.01 2.55 0.02
N THR A 310 -25.23 1.39 0.60
CA THR A 310 -24.72 1.02 1.93
C THR A 310 -23.96 -0.31 1.97
N THR A 311 -23.86 -1.02 0.83
CA THR A 311 -23.31 -2.38 0.79
C THR A 311 -22.12 -2.46 -0.17
N PRO A 312 -20.89 -2.28 0.29
CA PRO A 312 -19.70 -2.44 -0.54
C PRO A 312 -19.43 -3.91 -0.86
N PHE A 313 -18.90 -4.18 -2.04
CA PHE A 313 -18.46 -5.52 -2.44
C PHE A 313 -17.14 -5.92 -1.79
N THR A 314 -16.22 -4.99 -1.64
CA THR A 314 -14.85 -5.19 -1.16
C THR A 314 -14.35 -3.91 -0.47
N SER A 315 -13.14 -3.95 0.06
CA SER A 315 -12.39 -2.75 0.43
C SER A 315 -11.91 -1.99 -0.82
N LEU A 316 -11.49 -0.74 -0.65
CA LEU A 316 -11.02 0.16 -1.70
C LEU A 316 -9.51 0.40 -1.55
N GLY A 317 -8.78 0.28 -2.66
CA GLY A 317 -7.39 0.69 -2.77
C GLY A 317 -7.25 1.91 -3.68
N LEU A 318 -6.88 3.05 -3.14
CA LEU A 318 -6.62 4.26 -3.92
C LEU A 318 -5.16 4.31 -4.34
N PHE A 319 -4.89 4.17 -5.63
CA PHE A 319 -3.56 4.31 -6.19
C PHE A 319 -3.35 5.71 -6.78
N ALA A 320 -2.19 6.31 -6.48
CA ALA A 320 -1.74 7.61 -6.95
C ALA A 320 -2.64 8.81 -6.58
N PRO A 321 -3.26 8.88 -5.38
CA PRO A 321 -4.10 10.03 -5.03
C PRO A 321 -3.29 11.33 -4.88
N ASN A 322 -1.98 11.25 -4.71
CA ASN A 322 -1.05 12.39 -4.78
C ASN A 322 -0.98 13.05 -6.17
N CYS A 323 -1.68 12.50 -7.18
CA CYS A 323 -1.82 13.13 -8.50
C CYS A 323 -2.40 14.56 -8.40
N VAL A 324 -3.25 14.82 -7.44
CA VAL A 324 -3.79 16.15 -7.14
C VAL A 324 -2.67 17.16 -6.92
N PHE A 325 -1.63 16.79 -6.18
CA PHE A 325 -0.43 17.60 -5.98
C PHE A 325 0.50 17.59 -7.20
N ASN A 326 0.82 16.40 -7.74
CA ASN A 326 1.82 16.23 -8.79
C ASN A 326 1.41 16.87 -10.12
N ASN A 327 0.12 16.94 -10.42
CA ASN A 327 -0.43 17.55 -11.63
C ASN A 327 -0.91 18.99 -11.42
N SER A 328 -0.82 19.50 -10.19
CA SER A 328 -1.18 20.87 -9.91
C SER A 328 -0.13 21.82 -10.49
N THR A 329 -0.58 22.99 -10.92
CA THR A 329 0.29 24.13 -11.25
C THR A 329 0.76 24.85 -10.00
N TYR A 330 0.43 24.35 -8.83
CA TYR A 330 0.67 24.92 -7.51
C TYR A 330 2.12 24.71 -7.09
N THR A 331 2.99 25.57 -7.52
CA THR A 331 4.42 25.43 -7.29
C THR A 331 4.92 26.20 -6.08
N ASN A 332 4.05 26.94 -5.38
CA ASN A 332 4.53 27.90 -4.39
C ASN A 332 3.55 28.16 -3.23
N PHE A 333 3.09 27.11 -2.59
CA PHE A 333 2.14 27.19 -1.45
C PHE A 333 2.60 28.11 -0.30
N ASN A 334 3.89 28.39 -0.18
CA ASN A 334 4.40 29.25 0.86
C ASN A 334 4.19 30.75 0.59
N ASN A 335 4.11 31.11 -0.69
CA ASN A 335 4.03 32.48 -1.13
C ASN A 335 2.64 32.87 -1.63
N ASP A 336 1.80 31.89 -1.95
CA ASP A 336 0.46 32.10 -2.44
C ASP A 336 -0.56 31.20 -1.72
N PRO A 337 -1.30 31.75 -0.74
CA PRO A 337 -2.36 31.02 -0.04
C PRO A 337 -3.49 30.53 -0.96
N THR A 338 -3.66 31.16 -2.12
CA THR A 338 -4.67 30.76 -3.11
C THR A 338 -4.32 29.41 -3.74
N ASP A 339 -3.05 29.18 -4.01
CA ASP A 339 -2.56 27.89 -4.52
C ASP A 339 -2.86 26.75 -3.54
N TYR A 340 -2.61 26.98 -2.24
CA TYR A 340 -2.91 26.00 -1.21
C TYR A 340 -4.42 25.71 -1.12
N ALA A 341 -5.26 26.76 -1.15
CA ALA A 341 -6.71 26.61 -1.08
C ALA A 341 -7.25 25.79 -2.27
N THR A 342 -6.72 26.04 -3.46
CA THR A 342 -7.12 25.30 -4.67
C THR A 342 -6.73 23.83 -4.59
N PHE A 343 -5.51 23.53 -4.18
CA PHE A 343 -5.05 22.15 -3.94
C PHE A 343 -5.92 21.47 -2.89
N TYR A 344 -6.15 22.11 -1.75
CA TYR A 344 -6.94 21.57 -0.66
C TYR A 344 -8.39 21.29 -1.07
N ASN A 345 -8.99 22.15 -1.87
CA ASN A 345 -10.34 21.95 -2.40
C ASN A 345 -10.39 20.76 -3.36
N ALA A 346 -9.39 20.56 -4.21
CA ALA A 346 -9.33 19.41 -5.11
C ALA A 346 -9.17 18.10 -4.34
N GLU A 347 -8.36 18.08 -3.27
CA GLU A 347 -8.22 16.92 -2.39
C GLU A 347 -9.50 16.66 -1.58
N ASN A 348 -10.17 17.71 -1.09
CA ASN A 348 -11.47 17.60 -0.43
C ASN A 348 -12.51 16.99 -1.38
N HIS A 349 -12.55 17.41 -2.63
CA HIS A 349 -13.46 16.85 -3.62
C HIS A 349 -13.23 15.34 -3.82
N LEU A 350 -11.97 14.90 -3.83
CA LEU A 350 -11.65 13.46 -3.93
C LEU A 350 -12.19 12.65 -2.74
N PHE A 351 -12.06 13.17 -1.51
CA PHE A 351 -12.37 12.43 -0.28
C PHE A 351 -13.76 12.68 0.29
N SER A 352 -14.31 13.90 0.12
CA SER A 352 -15.62 14.29 0.67
C SER A 352 -16.66 14.65 -0.38
N GLY A 353 -16.33 14.54 -1.67
CA GLY A 353 -17.27 14.84 -2.75
C GLY A 353 -17.55 16.33 -2.95
N ASP A 354 -18.62 16.62 -3.71
CA ASP A 354 -18.95 17.97 -4.15
C ASP A 354 -19.42 18.89 -3.02
N ASP A 355 -19.94 18.35 -1.96
CA ASP A 355 -20.46 19.12 -0.83
C ASP A 355 -19.39 19.52 0.19
N ASN A 356 -18.16 19.02 0.00
CA ASN A 356 -17.03 19.20 0.92
C ASN A 356 -17.38 18.90 2.39
N ASN A 357 -18.29 17.96 2.61
CA ASN A 357 -18.71 17.57 3.93
C ASN A 357 -18.02 16.27 4.36
N PRO A 358 -17.02 16.31 5.24
CA PRO A 358 -16.30 15.12 5.67
C PRO A 358 -17.13 14.16 6.52
N ALA A 359 -18.38 14.50 6.82
CA ALA A 359 -19.30 13.66 7.56
C ALA A 359 -20.28 12.86 6.68
N LEU A 360 -20.19 13.01 5.35
CA LEU A 360 -21.06 12.33 4.38
C LEU A 360 -20.35 11.16 3.70
#